data_15ec5df882665f6e1209798eea8fe7cb
#
_entry.id   15ec5df882665f6e1209798eea8fe7cb
#
_cell.length_a   1.000
_cell.length_b   1.000
_cell.length_c   1.000
_cell.angle_alpha   90.00
_cell.angle_beta   90.00
_cell.angle_gamma   90.00
#
_symmetry.space_group_name_H-M   'P 1'
#
loop_
_entity.id
_entity.type
_entity.pdbx_description
1 polymer ?
#
loop_
_entity_poly.entity_id
_entity_poly.type
_entity_poly.pdbx_seq_one_letter_code
_entity_poly.pdbx_strand_id
1 'polypeptide(L)'
;MAAQLIVALDLPRKEDALVLARELQGAVPWCKVGMELFTLAGPDIIRELHDLGFHVFLDMKFYDIPHTVAQAVKAAAAAGAELLTLHCQGGERMCSEARIAADSYGSKAPQLFGVTALTSFGPGEMPGISADPSDFALELAGKARSWGLDGVVCSGHEAARIKASCQGLRCLCPGIRPAGADTDDQQRIMTPARAVQAGADFLVVGRPILKAPSPAEAARVIQAEMKAAV
;
A
#
# COMPACT_ATOMS: atom_id res chain seq x y z
N MET A 1 -1.79 -17.32 0.85
CA MET A 1 -1.10 -16.74 2.02
C MET A 1 -2.13 -15.95 2.80
N ALA A 2 -2.01 -15.88 4.14
CA ALA A 2 -2.90 -15.05 4.94
C ALA A 2 -2.66 -13.55 4.66
N ALA A 3 -3.72 -12.75 4.72
CA ALA A 3 -3.64 -11.30 4.55
C ALA A 3 -2.77 -10.67 5.66
N GLN A 4 -2.01 -9.61 5.31
CA GLN A 4 -1.09 -8.94 6.23
C GLN A 4 -1.54 -7.50 6.53
N LEU A 5 -1.38 -7.09 7.79
CA LEU A 5 -1.63 -5.72 8.24
C LEU A 5 -0.37 -4.87 8.04
N ILE A 6 -0.54 -3.71 7.43
CA ILE A 6 0.47 -2.66 7.28
C ILE A 6 0.00 -1.44 8.07
N VAL A 7 0.80 -0.93 9.00
CA VAL A 7 0.48 0.31 9.72
C VAL A 7 1.10 1.50 9.00
N ALA A 8 0.26 2.48 8.63
CA ALA A 8 0.72 3.71 8.00
C ALA A 8 1.21 4.69 9.06
N LEU A 9 2.51 5.02 9.02
CA LEU A 9 3.16 5.97 9.93
C LEU A 9 3.02 7.42 9.39
N ASP A 10 1.76 7.85 9.16
CA ASP A 10 1.46 9.19 8.64
C ASP A 10 1.47 10.20 9.80
N LEU A 11 2.67 10.60 10.22
CA LEU A 11 2.94 11.51 11.34
C LEU A 11 3.88 12.63 10.88
N PRO A 12 3.67 13.87 11.40
CA PRO A 12 4.39 15.07 10.95
C PRO A 12 5.81 15.20 11.50
N ARG A 13 6.26 14.27 12.33
CA ARG A 13 7.63 14.27 12.88
C ARG A 13 8.20 12.86 12.89
N LYS A 14 9.45 12.74 12.48
CA LYS A 14 10.19 11.48 12.46
C LYS A 14 10.25 10.82 13.85
N GLU A 15 10.51 11.61 14.88
CA GLU A 15 10.65 11.13 16.25
C GLU A 15 9.36 10.46 16.74
N ASP A 16 8.20 11.07 16.45
CA ASP A 16 6.89 10.51 16.81
C ASP A 16 6.61 9.20 16.05
N ALA A 17 6.99 9.13 14.77
CA ALA A 17 6.87 7.91 13.97
C ALA A 17 7.72 6.78 14.55
N LEU A 18 8.95 7.06 15.01
CA LEU A 18 9.82 6.07 15.63
C LEU A 18 9.35 5.66 17.03
N VAL A 19 8.76 6.57 17.81
CA VAL A 19 8.13 6.22 19.10
C VAL A 19 6.98 5.25 18.85
N LEU A 20 6.08 5.57 17.94
CA LEU A 20 4.98 4.70 17.56
C LEU A 20 5.48 3.34 17.02
N ALA A 21 6.51 3.34 16.17
CA ALA A 21 7.08 2.10 15.65
C ALA A 21 7.60 1.19 16.80
N ARG A 22 8.26 1.74 17.82
CA ARG A 22 8.70 0.95 18.99
C ARG A 22 7.51 0.34 19.75
N GLU A 23 6.40 1.06 19.89
CA GLU A 23 5.18 0.51 20.51
C GLU A 23 4.56 -0.63 19.69
N LEU A 24 4.71 -0.59 18.36
CA LEU A 24 4.17 -1.58 17.43
C LEU A 24 5.06 -2.81 17.25
N GLN A 25 6.29 -2.82 17.80
CA GLN A 25 7.20 -3.97 17.68
C GLN A 25 6.54 -5.27 18.15
N GLY A 26 6.66 -6.31 17.33
CA GLY A 26 6.05 -7.61 17.60
C GLY A 26 4.52 -7.66 17.48
N ALA A 27 3.84 -6.51 17.31
CA ALA A 27 2.41 -6.47 17.03
C ALA A 27 2.10 -6.56 15.53
N VAL A 28 2.92 -5.95 14.67
CA VAL A 28 2.75 -5.98 13.21
C VAL A 28 4.08 -6.16 12.50
N PRO A 29 4.12 -6.85 11.34
CA PRO A 29 5.36 -7.04 10.61
C PRO A 29 5.71 -5.87 9.67
N TRP A 30 4.75 -5.03 9.27
CA TRP A 30 4.91 -4.03 8.23
C TRP A 30 4.58 -2.62 8.71
N CYS A 31 5.43 -1.65 8.33
CA CYS A 31 5.15 -0.23 8.41
C CYS A 31 5.18 0.43 7.01
N LYS A 32 4.24 1.38 6.78
CA LYS A 32 4.24 2.23 5.58
C LYS A 32 4.87 3.58 5.91
N VAL A 33 5.85 3.97 5.11
CA VAL A 33 6.38 5.33 5.05
C VAL A 33 5.72 6.03 3.85
N GLY A 34 4.89 7.03 4.13
CA GLY A 34 4.23 7.84 3.10
C GLY A 34 5.03 9.07 2.71
N MET A 35 4.49 9.86 1.78
CA MET A 35 5.15 11.05 1.21
C MET A 35 5.56 12.07 2.29
N GLU A 36 4.69 12.35 3.27
CA GLU A 36 4.99 13.31 4.34
C GLU A 36 6.21 12.88 5.15
N LEU A 37 6.16 11.70 5.74
CA LEU A 37 7.25 11.19 6.59
C LEU A 37 8.56 11.03 5.80
N PHE A 38 8.50 10.54 4.56
CA PHE A 38 9.69 10.40 3.72
C PHE A 38 10.30 11.74 3.34
N THR A 39 9.48 12.75 3.04
CA THR A 39 9.96 14.11 2.71
C THR A 39 10.68 14.75 3.90
N LEU A 40 10.20 14.49 5.12
CA LEU A 40 10.79 15.04 6.36
C LEU A 40 12.04 14.29 6.81
N ALA A 41 12.02 12.96 6.72
CA ALA A 41 13.04 12.09 7.32
C ALA A 41 14.09 11.57 6.31
N GLY A 42 13.78 11.63 5.01
CA GLY A 42 14.63 11.06 3.97
C GLY A 42 14.71 9.52 4.04
N PRO A 43 15.67 8.90 3.30
CA PRO A 43 15.76 7.44 3.21
C PRO A 43 16.21 6.77 4.52
N ASP A 44 16.79 7.50 5.46
CA ASP A 44 17.28 6.95 6.73
C ASP A 44 16.15 6.32 7.56
N ILE A 45 14.92 6.82 7.44
CA ILE A 45 13.76 6.24 8.14
C ILE A 45 13.55 4.77 7.79
N ILE A 46 13.87 4.36 6.57
CA ILE A 46 13.73 2.96 6.13
C ILE A 46 14.66 2.06 6.94
N ARG A 47 15.95 2.45 7.09
CA ARG A 47 16.91 1.70 7.89
C ARG A 47 16.52 1.63 9.36
N GLU A 48 16.09 2.76 9.93
CA GLU A 48 15.67 2.84 11.33
C GLU A 48 14.48 1.92 11.63
N LEU A 49 13.54 1.79 10.68
CA LEU A 49 12.41 0.86 10.81
C LEU A 49 12.86 -0.60 10.66
N HIS A 50 13.83 -0.90 9.78
CA HIS A 50 14.45 -2.24 9.69
C HIS A 50 15.18 -2.62 10.98
N ASP A 51 15.91 -1.69 11.60
CA ASP A 51 16.60 -1.92 12.87
C ASP A 51 15.60 -2.23 14.01
N LEU A 52 14.36 -1.76 13.88
CA LEU A 52 13.24 -2.11 14.75
C LEU A 52 12.54 -3.43 14.34
N GLY A 53 12.98 -4.09 13.26
CA GLY A 53 12.47 -5.39 12.82
C GLY A 53 11.24 -5.32 11.89
N PHE A 54 10.94 -4.17 11.29
CA PHE A 54 9.83 -4.04 10.36
C PHE A 54 10.25 -4.27 8.90
N HIS A 55 9.34 -4.84 8.14
CA HIS A 55 9.34 -4.68 6.68
C HIS A 55 8.83 -3.29 6.32
N VAL A 56 9.39 -2.67 5.29
CA VAL A 56 9.05 -1.30 4.93
C VAL A 56 8.36 -1.22 3.57
N PHE A 57 7.12 -0.72 3.61
CA PHE A 57 6.39 -0.27 2.44
C PHE A 57 6.62 1.23 2.23
N LEU A 58 7.33 1.61 1.17
CA LEU A 58 7.54 3.00 0.77
C LEU A 58 6.46 3.42 -0.23
N ASP A 59 5.52 4.27 0.22
CA ASP A 59 4.32 4.66 -0.52
C ASP A 59 4.47 6.05 -1.15
N MET A 60 5.26 6.14 -2.23
CA MET A 60 5.55 7.40 -2.95
C MET A 60 4.70 7.62 -4.18
N LYS A 61 4.00 6.58 -4.66
CA LYS A 61 3.14 6.63 -5.84
C LYS A 61 3.86 7.23 -7.06
N PHE A 62 5.05 6.71 -7.38
CA PHE A 62 5.89 7.23 -8.46
C PHE A 62 5.10 7.38 -9.76
N TYR A 63 5.23 8.57 -10.37
CA TYR A 63 4.56 8.89 -11.62
C TYR A 63 5.36 9.99 -12.36
N ASP A 64 6.18 9.56 -13.30
CA ASP A 64 7.06 10.42 -14.10
C ASP A 64 7.43 9.68 -15.39
N ILE A 65 8.32 10.25 -16.22
CA ILE A 65 8.87 9.54 -17.38
C ILE A 65 9.57 8.23 -16.95
N PRO A 66 9.58 7.19 -17.81
CA PRO A 66 10.05 5.85 -17.44
C PRO A 66 11.42 5.81 -16.77
N HIS A 67 12.40 6.54 -17.33
CA HIS A 67 13.76 6.60 -16.79
C HIS A 67 13.79 7.15 -15.35
N THR A 68 13.06 8.23 -15.07
CA THR A 68 13.01 8.84 -13.73
C THR A 68 12.45 7.86 -12.70
N VAL A 69 11.34 7.19 -13.05
CA VAL A 69 10.72 6.20 -12.16
C VAL A 69 11.64 5.00 -11.93
N ALA A 70 12.31 4.50 -12.99
CA ALA A 70 13.28 3.41 -12.86
C ALA A 70 14.43 3.76 -11.90
N GLN A 71 14.97 5.01 -11.97
CA GLN A 71 16.01 5.45 -11.03
C GLN A 71 15.47 5.62 -9.59
N ALA A 72 14.24 6.11 -9.43
CA ALA A 72 13.58 6.22 -8.12
C ALA A 72 13.38 4.83 -7.48
N VAL A 73 12.97 3.83 -8.27
CA VAL A 73 12.84 2.43 -7.81
C VAL A 73 14.20 1.88 -7.36
N LYS A 74 15.27 2.11 -8.14
CA LYS A 74 16.63 1.70 -7.73
C LYS A 74 17.07 2.35 -6.43
N ALA A 75 16.85 3.66 -6.28
CA ALA A 75 17.21 4.38 -5.05
C ALA A 75 16.43 3.85 -3.84
N ALA A 76 15.12 3.61 -3.99
CA ALA A 76 14.28 3.05 -2.93
C ALA A 76 14.70 1.61 -2.56
N ALA A 77 15.01 0.77 -3.55
CA ALA A 77 15.52 -0.58 -3.33
C ALA A 77 16.89 -0.57 -2.61
N ALA A 78 17.78 0.34 -2.99
CA ALA A 78 19.07 0.53 -2.34
C ALA A 78 18.92 0.99 -0.87
N ALA A 79 17.90 1.78 -0.57
CA ALA A 79 17.55 2.17 0.80
C ALA A 79 16.93 1.02 1.62
N GLY A 80 16.53 -0.08 0.97
CA GLY A 80 15.97 -1.27 1.61
C GLY A 80 14.45 -1.34 1.60
N ALA A 81 13.73 -0.50 0.85
CA ALA A 81 12.29 -0.64 0.73
C ALA A 81 11.90 -1.96 0.06
N GLU A 82 10.95 -2.69 0.65
CA GLU A 82 10.56 -4.04 0.20
C GLU A 82 9.24 -4.03 -0.58
N LEU A 83 8.45 -2.95 -0.48
CA LEU A 83 7.26 -2.72 -1.28
C LEU A 83 7.22 -1.25 -1.72
N LEU A 84 6.94 -1.02 -3.00
CA LEU A 84 6.88 0.31 -3.61
C LEU A 84 5.57 0.50 -4.36
N THR A 85 5.10 1.75 -4.44
CA THR A 85 3.95 2.12 -5.27
C THR A 85 4.35 3.00 -6.44
N LEU A 86 3.73 2.76 -7.61
CA LEU A 86 3.79 3.59 -8.81
C LEU A 86 2.41 3.64 -9.46
N HIS A 87 2.09 4.71 -10.18
CA HIS A 87 0.81 4.85 -10.85
C HIS A 87 0.71 3.99 -12.12
N CYS A 88 -0.33 3.16 -12.26
CA CYS A 88 -0.61 2.44 -13.52
C CYS A 88 -0.86 3.40 -14.69
N GLN A 89 -1.36 4.60 -14.43
CA GLN A 89 -1.58 5.63 -15.46
C GLN A 89 -0.28 6.12 -16.14
N GLY A 90 0.89 5.81 -15.58
CA GLY A 90 2.18 6.04 -16.26
C GLY A 90 2.40 5.15 -17.48
N GLY A 91 1.56 4.12 -17.66
CA GLY A 91 1.54 3.25 -18.83
C GLY A 91 2.59 2.14 -18.79
N GLU A 92 2.52 1.27 -19.81
CA GLU A 92 3.34 0.07 -19.92
C GLU A 92 4.84 0.36 -19.80
N ARG A 93 5.32 1.35 -20.55
CA ARG A 93 6.76 1.64 -20.60
C ARG A 93 7.31 2.04 -19.25
N MET A 94 6.59 2.88 -18.48
CA MET A 94 7.01 3.28 -17.14
C MET A 94 7.00 2.10 -16.18
N CYS A 95 5.95 1.30 -16.18
CA CYS A 95 5.81 0.16 -15.28
C CYS A 95 6.84 -0.95 -15.58
N SER A 96 7.08 -1.25 -16.87
CA SER A 96 8.06 -2.25 -17.30
C SER A 96 9.50 -1.84 -16.99
N GLU A 97 9.89 -0.58 -17.22
CA GLU A 97 11.22 -0.08 -16.84
C GLU A 97 11.41 -0.09 -15.30
N ALA A 98 10.34 0.24 -14.54
CA ALA A 98 10.35 0.11 -13.08
C ALA A 98 10.56 -1.35 -12.64
N ARG A 99 9.89 -2.33 -13.30
CA ARG A 99 10.07 -3.76 -13.01
C ARG A 99 11.49 -4.21 -13.28
N ILE A 100 12.05 -3.88 -14.44
CA ILE A 100 13.46 -4.18 -14.77
C ILE A 100 14.42 -3.59 -13.74
N ALA A 101 14.16 -2.35 -13.30
CA ALA A 101 14.96 -1.70 -12.28
C ALA A 101 14.90 -2.43 -10.94
N ALA A 102 13.71 -2.88 -10.52
CA ALA A 102 13.55 -3.66 -9.30
C ALA A 102 14.23 -5.04 -9.40
N ASP A 103 14.07 -5.74 -10.51
CA ASP A 103 14.64 -7.07 -10.74
C ASP A 103 16.17 -7.08 -10.70
N SER A 104 16.83 -5.95 -10.97
CA SER A 104 18.27 -5.83 -10.85
C SER A 104 18.81 -6.06 -9.43
N TYR A 105 17.95 -6.07 -8.42
CA TYR A 105 18.27 -6.36 -7.02
C TYR A 105 18.14 -7.86 -6.66
N GLY A 106 17.75 -8.72 -7.60
CA GLY A 106 17.66 -10.19 -7.42
C GLY A 106 16.73 -10.55 -6.26
N SER A 107 17.22 -11.31 -5.29
CA SER A 107 16.43 -11.75 -4.12
C SER A 107 16.01 -10.62 -3.18
N LYS A 108 16.57 -9.42 -3.33
CA LYS A 108 16.19 -8.21 -2.59
C LYS A 108 15.33 -7.27 -3.42
N ALA A 109 14.81 -7.72 -4.57
CA ALA A 109 13.96 -6.91 -5.41
C ALA A 109 12.69 -6.49 -4.64
N PRO A 110 12.36 -5.19 -4.60
CA PRO A 110 11.11 -4.75 -3.99
C PRO A 110 9.91 -5.21 -4.81
N GLN A 111 8.81 -5.45 -4.12
CA GLN A 111 7.52 -5.69 -4.75
C GLN A 111 6.96 -4.38 -5.30
N LEU A 112 6.47 -4.39 -6.53
CA LEU A 112 5.91 -3.21 -7.17
C LEU A 112 4.38 -3.30 -7.23
N PHE A 113 3.70 -2.33 -6.62
CA PHE A 113 2.25 -2.25 -6.62
C PHE A 113 1.77 -1.04 -7.42
N GLY A 114 0.98 -1.32 -8.46
CA GLY A 114 0.39 -0.30 -9.32
C GLY A 114 -0.81 0.38 -8.68
N VAL A 115 -0.76 1.69 -8.49
CA VAL A 115 -1.92 2.47 -8.06
C VAL A 115 -2.91 2.55 -9.22
N THR A 116 -4.14 2.08 -8.99
CA THR A 116 -5.24 2.11 -9.96
C THR A 116 -6.02 3.43 -9.85
N ALA A 117 -7.25 3.42 -9.36
CA ALA A 117 -8.00 4.62 -9.00
C ALA A 117 -7.76 4.95 -7.53
N LEU A 118 -7.45 6.21 -7.21
CA LEU A 118 -7.31 6.63 -5.81
C LEU A 118 -8.63 6.41 -5.07
N THR A 119 -8.57 5.91 -3.85
CA THR A 119 -9.76 5.60 -3.03
C THR A 119 -10.51 6.84 -2.55
N SER A 120 -9.95 8.04 -2.77
CA SER A 120 -10.60 9.32 -2.56
C SER A 120 -11.53 9.74 -3.70
N PHE A 121 -11.39 9.14 -4.91
CA PHE A 121 -12.27 9.47 -6.03
C PHE A 121 -13.61 8.75 -5.93
N GLY A 122 -14.69 9.54 -6.04
CA GLY A 122 -16.04 9.08 -6.35
C GLY A 122 -16.31 9.07 -7.85
N PRO A 123 -17.52 8.63 -8.26
CA PRO A 123 -17.96 8.67 -9.66
C PRO A 123 -17.90 10.10 -10.24
N GLY A 124 -17.28 10.25 -11.42
CA GLY A 124 -17.14 11.53 -12.13
C GLY A 124 -16.05 12.48 -11.61
N GLU A 125 -15.29 12.10 -10.58
CA GLU A 125 -14.23 12.94 -10.00
C GLU A 125 -12.85 12.72 -10.64
N MET A 126 -12.68 11.70 -11.48
CA MET A 126 -11.40 11.43 -12.13
C MET A 126 -11.20 12.33 -13.36
N PRO A 127 -10.20 13.25 -13.36
CA PRO A 127 -10.01 14.18 -14.46
C PRO A 127 -9.77 13.47 -15.80
N GLY A 128 -10.60 13.80 -16.82
CA GLY A 128 -10.46 13.22 -18.17
C GLY A 128 -10.89 11.76 -18.30
N ILE A 129 -11.45 11.15 -17.26
CA ILE A 129 -11.88 9.74 -17.24
C ILE A 129 -13.36 9.71 -16.87
N SER A 130 -14.20 9.24 -17.80
CA SER A 130 -15.66 9.11 -17.61
C SER A 130 -16.08 7.75 -17.04
N ALA A 131 -15.15 6.79 -16.96
CA ALA A 131 -15.44 5.46 -16.42
C ALA A 131 -15.71 5.51 -14.90
N ASP A 132 -16.50 4.57 -14.40
CA ASP A 132 -16.64 4.34 -12.97
C ASP A 132 -15.27 3.98 -12.36
N PRO A 133 -14.91 4.52 -11.17
CA PRO A 133 -13.63 4.23 -10.53
C PRO A 133 -13.32 2.73 -10.37
N SER A 134 -14.32 1.90 -10.09
CA SER A 134 -14.13 0.45 -9.92
C SER A 134 -13.87 -0.27 -11.25
N ASP A 135 -14.51 0.17 -12.33
CA ASP A 135 -14.28 -0.40 -13.67
C ASP A 135 -12.91 0.03 -14.20
N PHE A 136 -12.54 1.27 -13.98
CA PHE A 136 -11.20 1.78 -14.32
C PHE A 136 -10.10 1.07 -13.51
N ALA A 137 -10.33 0.82 -12.23
CA ALA A 137 -9.41 0.05 -11.39
C ALA A 137 -9.22 -1.39 -11.91
N LEU A 138 -10.30 -2.04 -12.36
CA LEU A 138 -10.22 -3.38 -12.93
C LEU A 138 -9.47 -3.41 -14.26
N GLU A 139 -9.69 -2.43 -15.14
CA GLU A 139 -8.94 -2.29 -16.39
C GLU A 139 -7.43 -2.13 -16.12
N LEU A 140 -7.07 -1.21 -15.21
CA LEU A 140 -5.68 -0.97 -14.86
C LEU A 140 -5.04 -2.18 -14.16
N ALA A 141 -5.79 -2.96 -13.37
CA ALA A 141 -5.29 -4.19 -12.77
C ALA A 141 -4.92 -5.24 -13.83
N GLY A 142 -5.74 -5.39 -14.87
CA GLY A 142 -5.41 -6.25 -16.01
C GLY A 142 -4.11 -5.84 -16.71
N LYS A 143 -3.93 -4.54 -16.93
CA LYS A 143 -2.70 -3.96 -17.50
C LYS A 143 -1.50 -4.13 -16.56
N ALA A 144 -1.65 -3.83 -15.27
CA ALA A 144 -0.59 -4.00 -14.27
C ALA A 144 -0.03 -5.44 -14.26
N ARG A 145 -0.92 -6.44 -14.35
CA ARG A 145 -0.52 -7.84 -14.47
C ARG A 145 0.31 -8.10 -15.74
N SER A 146 -0.11 -7.58 -16.90
CA SER A 146 0.62 -7.77 -18.15
C SER A 146 1.98 -7.04 -18.18
N TRP A 147 2.12 -5.98 -17.40
CA TRP A 147 3.37 -5.21 -17.24
C TRP A 147 4.31 -5.77 -16.17
N GLY A 148 3.97 -6.92 -15.56
CA GLY A 148 4.80 -7.63 -14.59
C GLY A 148 4.80 -7.05 -13.19
N LEU A 149 3.79 -6.26 -12.80
CA LEU A 149 3.67 -5.78 -11.43
C LEU A 149 3.22 -6.91 -10.50
N ASP A 150 3.69 -6.87 -9.24
CA ASP A 150 3.39 -7.89 -8.23
C ASP A 150 1.97 -7.76 -7.67
N GLY A 151 1.40 -6.56 -7.74
CA GLY A 151 0.08 -6.28 -7.23
C GLY A 151 -0.44 -4.91 -7.62
N VAL A 152 -1.61 -4.58 -7.09
CA VAL A 152 -2.25 -3.27 -7.26
C VAL A 152 -2.73 -2.70 -5.93
N VAL A 153 -2.72 -1.37 -5.86
CA VAL A 153 -3.44 -0.62 -4.82
C VAL A 153 -4.85 -0.37 -5.33
N CYS A 154 -5.84 -0.90 -4.64
CA CYS A 154 -7.25 -0.81 -4.99
C CYS A 154 -8.13 -0.68 -3.73
N SER A 155 -9.38 -0.26 -3.88
CA SER A 155 -10.33 -0.36 -2.77
C SER A 155 -10.66 -1.83 -2.48
N GLY A 156 -11.02 -2.14 -1.23
CA GLY A 156 -11.54 -3.48 -0.89
C GLY A 156 -12.77 -3.88 -1.71
N HIS A 157 -13.52 -2.90 -2.25
CA HIS A 157 -14.68 -3.14 -3.12
C HIS A 157 -14.32 -3.75 -4.49
N GLU A 158 -13.12 -3.48 -5.00
CA GLU A 158 -12.62 -4.04 -6.26
C GLU A 158 -11.89 -5.37 -6.09
N ALA A 159 -11.40 -5.67 -4.89
CA ALA A 159 -10.49 -6.78 -4.65
C ALA A 159 -11.03 -8.13 -5.17
N ALA A 160 -12.29 -8.47 -4.89
CA ALA A 160 -12.88 -9.73 -5.36
C ALA A 160 -12.94 -9.83 -6.90
N ARG A 161 -13.30 -8.74 -7.59
CA ARG A 161 -13.31 -8.69 -9.07
C ARG A 161 -11.91 -8.82 -9.65
N ILE A 162 -10.94 -8.15 -9.06
CA ILE A 162 -9.52 -8.22 -9.47
C ILE A 162 -8.99 -9.63 -9.27
N LYS A 163 -9.22 -10.25 -8.11
CA LYS A 163 -8.79 -11.64 -7.85
C LYS A 163 -9.39 -12.65 -8.83
N ALA A 164 -10.66 -12.48 -9.21
CA ALA A 164 -11.32 -13.33 -10.18
C ALA A 164 -10.75 -13.17 -11.60
N SER A 165 -10.42 -11.94 -12.02
CA SER A 165 -10.02 -11.62 -13.40
C SER A 165 -8.50 -11.62 -13.60
N CYS A 166 -7.72 -11.32 -12.57
CA CYS A 166 -6.27 -11.14 -12.64
C CYS A 166 -5.56 -12.13 -11.69
N GLN A 167 -5.67 -13.42 -11.99
CA GLN A 167 -5.05 -14.48 -11.16
C GLN A 167 -3.56 -14.23 -10.92
N GLY A 168 -3.12 -14.38 -9.67
CA GLY A 168 -1.74 -14.16 -9.23
C GLY A 168 -1.43 -12.72 -8.83
N LEU A 169 -2.25 -11.72 -9.24
CA LEU A 169 -2.05 -10.33 -8.84
C LEU A 169 -2.49 -10.12 -7.38
N ARG A 170 -1.66 -9.45 -6.59
CA ARG A 170 -1.98 -9.16 -5.18
C ARG A 170 -2.75 -7.84 -5.05
N CYS A 171 -3.65 -7.79 -4.05
CA CYS A 171 -4.45 -6.60 -3.74
C CYS A 171 -3.97 -5.98 -2.43
N LEU A 172 -3.53 -4.72 -2.47
CA LEU A 172 -3.22 -3.88 -1.32
C LEU A 172 -4.34 -2.86 -1.16
N CYS A 173 -5.05 -2.96 -0.04
CA CYS A 173 -6.27 -2.19 0.20
C CYS A 173 -6.07 -1.16 1.32
N PRO A 174 -5.96 0.15 0.99
CA PRO A 174 -6.12 1.23 1.95
C PRO A 174 -7.60 1.50 2.25
N GLY A 175 -7.90 2.49 3.08
CA GLY A 175 -9.29 2.83 3.43
C GLY A 175 -9.96 1.82 4.37
N ILE A 176 -9.15 1.05 5.09
CA ILE A 176 -9.67 0.07 6.05
C ILE A 176 -10.06 0.75 7.36
N ARG A 177 -11.29 0.47 7.80
CA ARG A 177 -11.85 1.01 9.03
C ARG A 177 -12.53 -0.12 9.83
N PRO A 178 -12.14 -0.38 11.09
CA PRO A 178 -12.91 -1.23 11.99
C PRO A 178 -14.35 -0.74 12.13
N ALA A 179 -15.27 -1.61 12.48
CA ALA A 179 -16.66 -1.23 12.67
C ALA A 179 -16.79 -0.10 13.72
N GLY A 180 -17.54 0.95 13.39
CA GLY A 180 -17.75 2.12 14.25
C GLY A 180 -16.65 3.17 14.24
N ALA A 181 -15.57 3.00 13.45
CA ALA A 181 -14.55 4.04 13.28
C ALA A 181 -14.99 5.12 12.25
N ASP A 182 -14.47 6.35 12.43
CA ASP A 182 -14.76 7.47 11.54
C ASP A 182 -14.28 7.20 10.10
N THR A 183 -15.05 7.70 9.13
CA THR A 183 -14.73 7.57 7.70
C THR A 183 -13.62 8.52 7.25
N ASP A 184 -13.52 9.70 7.91
CA ASP A 184 -12.63 10.80 7.59
C ASP A 184 -12.75 11.21 6.08
N ASP A 185 -11.61 11.33 5.36
CA ASP A 185 -11.50 11.69 3.93
C ASP A 185 -11.66 10.50 2.96
N GLN A 186 -11.87 9.28 3.47
CA GLN A 186 -12.01 8.09 2.63
C GLN A 186 -13.48 7.88 2.23
N GLN A 187 -13.75 7.92 0.92
CA GLN A 187 -15.09 7.68 0.40
C GLN A 187 -15.43 6.18 0.28
N ARG A 188 -14.41 5.33 0.07
CA ARG A 188 -14.57 3.90 -0.20
C ARG A 188 -13.93 3.06 0.90
N ILE A 189 -14.59 3.05 2.09
CA ILE A 189 -14.12 2.31 3.27
C ILE A 189 -14.64 0.87 3.31
N MET A 190 -13.88 0.00 3.99
CA MET A 190 -14.26 -1.39 4.24
C MET A 190 -13.72 -1.88 5.59
N THR A 191 -14.46 -2.80 6.26
CA THR A 191 -13.94 -3.41 7.49
C THR A 191 -12.80 -4.40 7.20
N PRO A 192 -11.88 -4.64 8.16
CA PRO A 192 -10.80 -5.62 8.00
C PRO A 192 -11.30 -7.00 7.56
N ALA A 193 -12.33 -7.54 8.21
CA ALA A 193 -12.91 -8.84 7.89
C ALA A 193 -13.42 -8.89 6.44
N ARG A 194 -14.20 -7.89 6.03
CA ARG A 194 -14.76 -7.85 4.66
C ARG A 194 -13.68 -7.72 3.60
N ALA A 195 -12.61 -6.93 3.86
CA ALA A 195 -11.49 -6.81 2.94
C ALA A 195 -10.75 -8.14 2.75
N VAL A 196 -10.53 -8.89 3.82
CA VAL A 196 -9.94 -10.24 3.76
C VAL A 196 -10.84 -11.19 2.98
N GLN A 197 -12.14 -11.22 3.26
CA GLN A 197 -13.12 -12.04 2.53
C GLN A 197 -13.19 -11.69 1.04
N ALA A 198 -12.98 -10.41 0.68
CA ALA A 198 -12.88 -9.97 -0.70
C ALA A 198 -11.55 -10.35 -1.37
N GLY A 199 -10.58 -10.91 -0.64
CA GLY A 199 -9.30 -11.40 -1.17
C GLY A 199 -8.17 -10.39 -1.11
N ALA A 200 -8.25 -9.36 -0.26
CA ALA A 200 -7.12 -8.45 -0.02
C ALA A 200 -5.93 -9.22 0.57
N ASP A 201 -4.73 -8.98 0.03
CA ASP A 201 -3.48 -9.58 0.54
C ASP A 201 -2.79 -8.67 1.56
N PHE A 202 -2.97 -7.36 1.43
CA PHE A 202 -2.47 -6.36 2.37
C PHE A 202 -3.56 -5.36 2.72
N LEU A 203 -3.70 -5.08 4.01
CA LEU A 203 -4.60 -4.06 4.54
C LEU A 203 -3.76 -2.92 5.12
N VAL A 204 -3.96 -1.69 4.63
CA VAL A 204 -3.25 -0.51 5.13
C VAL A 204 -4.16 0.25 6.08
N VAL A 205 -3.72 0.39 7.34
CA VAL A 205 -4.45 1.10 8.39
C VAL A 205 -3.56 2.19 8.98
N GLY A 206 -4.08 3.40 9.03
CA GLY A 206 -3.43 4.56 9.64
C GLY A 206 -4.19 5.01 10.90
N ARG A 207 -4.99 6.08 10.78
CA ARG A 207 -5.70 6.76 11.88
C ARG A 207 -6.37 5.88 12.93
N PRO A 208 -7.05 4.76 12.58
CA PRO A 208 -7.63 3.87 13.59
C PRO A 208 -6.61 3.30 14.58
N ILE A 209 -5.35 3.15 14.16
CA ILE A 209 -4.25 2.70 15.03
C ILE A 209 -3.54 3.90 15.65
N LEU A 210 -3.20 4.92 14.85
CA LEU A 210 -2.44 6.08 15.29
C LEU A 210 -3.13 6.88 16.41
N LYS A 211 -4.47 6.99 16.34
CA LYS A 211 -5.29 7.73 17.33
C LYS A 211 -5.77 6.88 18.50
N ALA A 212 -5.47 5.58 18.51
CA ALA A 212 -5.89 4.70 19.59
C ALA A 212 -5.11 4.98 20.88
N PRO A 213 -5.74 4.85 22.06
CA PRO A 213 -5.04 4.97 23.34
C PRO A 213 -3.90 3.95 23.52
N SER A 214 -4.00 2.80 22.86
CA SER A 214 -2.96 1.76 22.76
C SER A 214 -2.84 1.29 21.30
N PRO A 215 -1.91 1.85 20.51
CA PRO A 215 -1.71 1.50 19.11
C PRO A 215 -1.44 0.00 18.88
N ALA A 216 -0.61 -0.59 19.71
CA ALA A 216 -0.29 -2.03 19.62
C ALA A 216 -1.53 -2.91 19.85
N GLU A 217 -2.37 -2.57 20.81
CA GLU A 217 -3.61 -3.33 21.06
C GLU A 217 -4.62 -3.16 19.94
N ALA A 218 -4.79 -1.92 19.43
CA ALA A 218 -5.64 -1.65 18.26
C ALA A 218 -5.19 -2.49 17.04
N ALA A 219 -3.89 -2.59 16.81
CA ALA A 219 -3.33 -3.40 15.72
C ALA A 219 -3.62 -4.90 15.93
N ARG A 220 -3.49 -5.42 17.17
CA ARG A 220 -3.82 -6.83 17.49
C ARG A 220 -5.30 -7.14 17.29
N VAL A 221 -6.19 -6.24 17.71
CA VAL A 221 -7.66 -6.39 17.52
C VAL A 221 -7.97 -6.48 16.01
N ILE A 222 -7.41 -5.59 15.19
CA ILE A 222 -7.58 -5.63 13.73
C ILE A 222 -7.06 -6.95 13.15
N GLN A 223 -5.90 -7.41 13.57
CA GLN A 223 -5.36 -8.69 13.10
C GLN A 223 -6.21 -9.90 13.54
N ALA A 224 -6.80 -9.84 14.73
CA ALA A 224 -7.72 -10.89 15.19
C ALA A 224 -8.98 -10.92 14.31
N GLU A 225 -9.54 -9.76 13.97
CA GLU A 225 -10.68 -9.64 13.03
C GLU A 225 -10.30 -10.19 11.63
N MET A 226 -9.10 -9.87 11.13
CA MET A 226 -8.61 -10.40 9.84
C MET A 226 -8.48 -11.93 9.87
N LYS A 227 -7.96 -12.51 10.95
CA LYS A 227 -7.79 -13.97 11.11
C LYS A 227 -9.12 -14.72 11.22
N ALA A 228 -10.11 -14.13 11.86
CA ALA A 228 -11.43 -14.74 12.01
C ALA A 228 -12.25 -14.74 10.69
N ALA A 229 -11.80 -14.01 9.67
CA ALA A 229 -12.47 -13.87 8.37
C ALA A 229 -12.02 -14.88 7.31
N VAL A 230 -11.03 -15.73 7.60
CA VAL A 230 -10.43 -16.73 6.67
C VAL A 230 -11.18 -18.05 6.69
#